data_594a2813f223bd4d63ba9599e7948898
#
_entry.id   594a2813f223bd4d63ba9599e7948898
#
_cell.length_a   1.000
_cell.length_b   1.000
_cell.length_c   1.000
_cell.angle_alpha   90.00
_cell.angle_beta   90.00
_cell.angle_gamma   90.00
#
_symmetry.space_group_name_H-M   'P 1'
#
loop_
_entity.id
_entity.type
_entity.pdbx_description
1 polymer ?
#
loop_
_entity_poly.entity_id
_entity_poly.type
_entity_poly.pdbx_seq_one_letter_code
_entity_poly.pdbx_strand_id
1 'polypeptide(L)'
;SVLLPRNLEGFRLLSLPYEPLGDKAEWVAGIPLLRLGGGSGARFAALSAGSTIDLRANLLNLNLAGRDPLALFARAAEVGDEPYLFWFSRGGPLAGVKDYGTQAQSFLDRSYRYWIRLVMTAPGDPAIARGLGVCLLSEALRRGLYRQALPVVAPALRQAQQSAFDGSAYIGYLRAHLLRGQEEAFSLIPRITEAIRRGDPQVLGLPELMRFIVNRAPLSLAEEALRLADSVDRRKAGLGTLLGLLEAYVGAAQFLNDRQVMRQRITELIDSWVLPSILQAPEGLFLVEPSDGQARRVELLLSVRAGRLLIRAGGLASRPSLELIGRSLILGALSQADAEGFLPASLEVVGGRLQAQDGPLQAGAGRLAPELLYPLVVESGFLPQEYPLYPELAPGTWLYSAAALARFEPGASQQRFTFSFPVGETHYFLLQGEPAPKSVILHEIPWKPDPQYSQYTDGWAYDPESQTLFGKITHRQADEELVLNY
;
A
#
# COMPACT_ATOMS: atom_id res chain seq x y z
N SER A 1 8.36 -8.65 -16.25
CA SER A 1 7.86 -8.17 -17.54
C SER A 1 8.99 -7.98 -18.53
N VAL A 2 8.76 -8.40 -19.73
CA VAL A 2 9.72 -8.29 -20.82
C VAL A 2 9.03 -7.51 -21.93
N LEU A 3 9.55 -6.34 -22.33
CA LEU A 3 9.16 -5.65 -23.55
C LEU A 3 9.91 -6.28 -24.71
N LEU A 4 9.22 -6.81 -25.69
CA LEU A 4 9.83 -7.46 -26.82
C LEU A 4 10.28 -6.42 -27.87
N PRO A 5 11.51 -6.52 -28.38
CA PRO A 5 11.94 -5.75 -29.53
C PRO A 5 11.09 -6.12 -30.77
N ARG A 6 10.99 -5.19 -31.74
CA ARG A 6 10.13 -5.33 -32.91
C ARG A 6 10.32 -6.58 -33.76
N ASN A 7 11.47 -7.20 -33.74
CA ASN A 7 11.82 -8.35 -34.55
C ASN A 7 12.36 -9.45 -33.65
N LEU A 8 11.52 -9.99 -32.77
CA LEU A 8 11.91 -11.16 -32.01
C LEU A 8 11.64 -12.41 -32.88
N GLU A 9 12.66 -12.96 -33.43
CA GLU A 9 12.62 -14.28 -34.04
C GLU A 9 12.89 -15.33 -32.94
N GLY A 10 11.87 -16.02 -32.53
CA GLY A 10 11.91 -17.18 -31.66
C GLY A 10 12.08 -16.88 -30.16
N PHE A 11 11.02 -17.06 -29.41
CA PHE A 11 11.01 -17.06 -27.95
C PHE A 11 10.77 -18.48 -27.41
N ARG A 12 11.65 -18.97 -26.54
CA ARG A 12 11.53 -20.30 -25.96
C ARG A 12 11.01 -20.22 -24.54
N LEU A 13 9.83 -20.78 -24.30
CA LEU A 13 9.29 -20.94 -22.94
C LEU A 13 9.99 -22.13 -22.27
N LEU A 14 11.04 -21.87 -21.50
CA LEU A 14 11.89 -22.92 -20.91
C LEU A 14 11.34 -23.51 -19.61
N SER A 15 10.34 -22.89 -18.99
CA SER A 15 9.93 -23.21 -17.61
C SER A 15 8.46 -23.58 -17.43
N LEU A 16 7.67 -23.64 -18.49
CA LEU A 16 6.26 -24.00 -18.39
C LEU A 16 5.94 -25.25 -19.21
N PRO A 17 5.27 -26.24 -18.62
CA PRO A 17 4.64 -27.29 -19.42
C PRO A 17 3.54 -26.65 -20.25
N TYR A 18 3.59 -26.76 -21.56
CA TYR A 18 2.57 -26.28 -22.46
C TYR A 18 2.29 -27.32 -23.54
N GLU A 19 1.03 -27.40 -23.93
CA GLU A 19 0.59 -28.12 -25.11
C GLU A 19 0.01 -27.09 -26.09
N PRO A 20 0.47 -27.09 -27.36
CA PRO A 20 -0.10 -26.21 -28.35
C PRO A 20 -1.56 -26.61 -28.63
N LEU A 21 -2.51 -25.71 -28.41
CA LEU A 21 -3.93 -25.92 -28.70
C LEU A 21 -4.29 -25.69 -30.17
N GLY A 22 -3.33 -25.72 -31.06
CA GLY A 22 -3.48 -25.49 -32.49
C GLY A 22 -2.71 -24.26 -32.97
N ASP A 23 -2.62 -24.14 -34.29
CA ASP A 23 -1.77 -23.12 -34.96
C ASP A 23 -2.46 -21.73 -35.07
N LYS A 24 -3.60 -21.51 -34.42
CA LYS A 24 -4.36 -20.28 -34.56
C LYS A 24 -4.46 -19.50 -33.27
N ALA A 25 -4.04 -18.23 -33.35
CA ALA A 25 -4.30 -17.25 -32.30
C ALA A 25 -5.82 -16.91 -32.26
N GLU A 26 -6.40 -16.92 -31.06
CA GLU A 26 -7.73 -16.41 -30.83
C GLU A 26 -7.67 -14.89 -30.64
N TRP A 27 -8.61 -14.16 -31.26
CA TRP A 27 -8.74 -12.72 -31.10
C TRP A 27 -9.90 -12.40 -30.16
N VAL A 28 -9.64 -11.66 -29.12
CA VAL A 28 -10.68 -11.14 -28.22
C VAL A 28 -10.64 -9.62 -28.27
N ALA A 29 -11.71 -9.01 -28.74
CA ALA A 29 -11.84 -7.56 -28.88
C ALA A 29 -10.68 -6.90 -29.68
N GLY A 30 -10.23 -7.54 -30.76
CA GLY A 30 -9.13 -7.03 -31.60
C GLY A 30 -7.73 -7.27 -31.04
N ILE A 31 -7.60 -7.96 -29.92
CA ILE A 31 -6.34 -8.32 -29.30
C ILE A 31 -6.02 -9.77 -29.59
N PRO A 32 -4.88 -10.11 -30.21
CA PRO A 32 -4.49 -11.50 -30.43
C PRO A 32 -4.27 -12.21 -29.08
N LEU A 33 -4.92 -13.35 -28.92
CA LEU A 33 -4.85 -14.17 -27.72
C LEU A 33 -4.29 -15.55 -28.12
N LEU A 34 -3.16 -15.90 -27.56
CA LEU A 34 -2.60 -17.24 -27.68
C LEU A 34 -2.98 -18.07 -26.47
N ARG A 35 -3.59 -19.23 -26.70
CA ARG A 35 -3.91 -20.19 -25.65
C ARG A 35 -2.85 -21.28 -25.64
N LEU A 36 -2.15 -21.43 -24.50
CA LEU A 36 -1.25 -22.54 -24.25
C LEU A 36 -1.97 -23.58 -23.38
N GLY A 37 -1.99 -24.82 -23.83
CA GLY A 37 -2.71 -25.90 -23.18
C GLY A 37 -1.86 -26.73 -22.24
N GLY A 38 -2.53 -27.54 -21.42
CA GLY A 38 -1.98 -28.38 -20.38
C GLY A 38 -2.88 -28.34 -19.15
N GLY A 39 -4.13 -28.78 -19.29
CA GLY A 39 -5.13 -28.84 -18.18
C GLY A 39 -5.61 -27.51 -17.64
N SER A 40 -4.87 -26.47 -17.82
CA SER A 40 -5.03 -25.16 -17.18
C SER A 40 -4.58 -24.00 -18.07
N GLY A 41 -4.91 -23.97 -19.31
CA GLY A 41 -4.51 -23.04 -20.37
C GLY A 41 -3.86 -21.69 -20.01
N ALA A 42 -2.66 -21.43 -20.44
CA ALA A 42 -2.04 -20.13 -20.42
C ALA A 42 -2.63 -19.24 -21.52
N ARG A 43 -2.89 -17.97 -21.22
CA ARG A 43 -3.38 -17.00 -22.20
C ARG A 43 -2.33 -15.90 -22.39
N PHE A 44 -1.93 -15.68 -23.63
CA PHE A 44 -1.11 -14.54 -24.01
C PHE A 44 -1.99 -13.51 -24.72
N ALA A 45 -1.93 -12.29 -24.29
CA ALA A 45 -2.60 -11.19 -24.98
C ALA A 45 -1.57 -10.21 -25.54
N ALA A 46 -1.58 -10.00 -26.83
CA ALA A 46 -0.81 -8.94 -27.48
C ALA A 46 -1.67 -7.68 -27.58
N LEU A 47 -1.18 -6.56 -27.07
CA LEU A 47 -1.97 -5.31 -26.93
C LEU A 47 -1.82 -4.34 -28.10
N SER A 48 -1.25 -4.76 -29.24
CA SER A 48 -1.19 -3.90 -30.42
C SER A 48 -1.93 -4.49 -31.62
N ALA A 49 -2.78 -3.67 -32.23
CA ALA A 49 -3.48 -4.06 -33.45
C ALA A 49 -2.48 -4.36 -34.58
N GLY A 50 -2.77 -5.41 -35.36
CA GLY A 50 -1.93 -5.83 -36.50
C GLY A 50 -0.72 -6.69 -36.14
N SER A 51 -0.49 -7.02 -34.86
CA SER A 51 0.52 -7.99 -34.48
C SER A 51 0.04 -9.41 -34.74
N THR A 52 0.96 -10.30 -35.11
CA THR A 52 0.68 -11.72 -35.30
C THR A 52 1.45 -12.57 -34.31
N ILE A 53 0.81 -13.64 -33.85
CA ILE A 53 1.39 -14.61 -32.94
C ILE A 53 1.40 -15.95 -33.66
N ASP A 54 2.57 -16.56 -33.75
CA ASP A 54 2.77 -17.88 -34.36
C ASP A 54 3.57 -18.75 -33.38
N LEU A 55 3.05 -19.92 -33.08
CA LEU A 55 3.70 -20.90 -32.21
C LEU A 55 4.07 -22.12 -33.04
N ARG A 56 5.38 -22.35 -33.25
CA ARG A 56 5.89 -23.52 -33.97
C ARG A 56 6.98 -24.21 -33.15
N ALA A 57 6.86 -25.51 -33.03
CA ALA A 57 7.89 -26.35 -32.40
C ALA A 57 8.46 -25.79 -31.08
N ASN A 58 7.59 -25.41 -30.19
CA ASN A 58 7.95 -24.81 -28.89
C ASN A 58 8.58 -23.41 -28.96
N LEU A 59 8.49 -22.76 -30.11
CA LEU A 59 8.95 -21.38 -30.30
C LEU A 59 7.71 -20.47 -30.49
N LEU A 60 7.67 -19.41 -29.71
CA LEU A 60 6.67 -18.35 -29.84
C LEU A 60 7.27 -17.27 -30.74
N ASN A 61 6.78 -17.16 -31.97
CA ASN A 61 7.16 -16.11 -32.90
C ASN A 61 6.16 -14.97 -32.80
N LEU A 62 6.64 -13.78 -32.55
CA LEU A 62 5.82 -12.58 -32.44
C LEU A 62 6.26 -11.60 -33.51
N ASN A 63 5.35 -11.31 -34.43
CA ASN A 63 5.52 -10.24 -35.41
C ASN A 63 4.73 -9.04 -34.96
N LEU A 64 5.39 -7.99 -34.51
CA LEU A 64 4.83 -6.80 -33.93
C LEU A 64 4.66 -5.73 -35.00
N ALA A 65 3.40 -5.42 -35.33
CA ALA A 65 3.08 -4.29 -36.19
C ALA A 65 3.01 -3.01 -35.35
N GLY A 66 3.66 -1.94 -35.80
CA GLY A 66 3.57 -0.64 -35.15
C GLY A 66 4.85 -0.11 -34.51
N ARG A 67 4.84 1.15 -34.09
CA ARG A 67 6.00 1.87 -33.51
C ARG A 67 6.05 1.82 -31.99
N ASP A 68 4.92 1.53 -31.34
CA ASP A 68 4.80 1.57 -29.89
C ASP A 68 5.34 0.31 -29.20
N PRO A 69 5.87 0.45 -27.97
CA PRO A 69 6.25 -0.68 -27.16
C PRO A 69 5.01 -1.55 -26.87
N LEU A 70 5.14 -2.84 -27.12
CA LEU A 70 4.11 -3.82 -26.86
C LEU A 70 4.31 -4.41 -25.46
N ALA A 71 3.30 -4.36 -24.64
CA ALA A 71 3.23 -5.17 -23.44
C ALA A 71 2.54 -6.49 -23.75
N LEU A 72 3.21 -7.61 -23.56
CA LEU A 72 2.65 -8.93 -23.65
C LEU A 72 2.31 -9.47 -22.28
N PHE A 73 1.11 -9.99 -22.20
CA PHE A 73 0.57 -10.60 -21.02
C PHE A 73 0.49 -12.09 -21.21
N ALA A 74 1.13 -12.86 -20.36
CA ALA A 74 0.91 -14.28 -20.30
C ALA A 74 0.35 -14.64 -18.92
N ARG A 75 -0.84 -15.19 -18.89
CA ARG A 75 -1.38 -15.88 -17.74
C ARG A 75 -1.23 -17.37 -17.98
N ALA A 76 -0.31 -18.02 -17.31
CA ALA A 76 -0.32 -19.45 -17.14
C ALA A 76 -1.23 -19.77 -15.96
N ALA A 77 -2.21 -20.63 -16.16
CA ALA A 77 -2.91 -21.23 -15.07
C ALA A 77 -1.97 -22.21 -14.39
N GLU A 78 -1.94 -22.11 -13.12
CA GLU A 78 -1.48 -23.00 -12.08
C GLU A 78 -0.33 -23.99 -12.43
N VAL A 79 0.87 -23.66 -12.02
CA VAL A 79 1.86 -24.66 -11.61
C VAL A 79 1.91 -24.58 -10.07
N GLY A 80 1.23 -25.53 -9.40
CA GLY A 80 0.90 -25.39 -7.99
C GLY A 80 -0.30 -24.45 -7.81
N ASP A 81 -0.44 -23.84 -6.67
CA ASP A 81 -1.57 -22.94 -6.32
C ASP A 81 -1.41 -21.50 -6.86
N GLU A 82 -0.41 -21.22 -7.71
CA GLU A 82 -0.11 -19.86 -8.17
C GLU A 82 -0.18 -19.69 -9.67
N PRO A 83 -1.00 -18.74 -10.19
CA PRO A 83 -0.96 -18.36 -11.60
C PRO A 83 0.31 -17.56 -11.89
N TYR A 84 1.15 -18.06 -12.81
CA TYR A 84 2.31 -17.30 -13.29
C TYR A 84 1.89 -16.19 -14.24
N LEU A 85 2.35 -14.98 -13.94
CA LEU A 85 2.20 -13.83 -14.80
C LEU A 85 3.53 -13.51 -15.48
N PHE A 86 3.55 -13.54 -16.80
CA PHE A 86 4.72 -13.17 -17.59
C PHE A 86 4.52 -11.79 -18.21
N TRP A 87 5.49 -10.95 -18.04
CA TRP A 87 5.57 -9.66 -18.69
C TRP A 87 6.77 -9.62 -19.58
N PHE A 88 6.57 -9.18 -20.81
CA PHE A 88 7.61 -9.06 -21.80
C PHE A 88 7.90 -7.61 -22.11
N SER A 89 9.14 -7.19 -22.01
CA SER A 89 9.54 -5.80 -22.15
C SER A 89 10.81 -5.66 -23.00
N ARG A 90 10.98 -4.50 -23.65
CA ARG A 90 12.19 -4.19 -24.43
C ARG A 90 13.46 -4.10 -23.59
N GLY A 91 13.34 -3.84 -22.31
CA GLY A 91 14.45 -3.64 -21.38
C GLY A 91 15.04 -4.93 -20.79
N GLY A 92 14.56 -6.10 -21.19
CA GLY A 92 14.95 -7.36 -20.54
C GLY A 92 14.16 -7.64 -19.24
N PRO A 93 14.60 -8.62 -18.43
CA PRO A 93 13.93 -8.92 -17.18
C PRO A 93 13.88 -7.67 -16.30
N LEU A 94 12.86 -7.58 -15.43
CA LEU A 94 12.72 -6.47 -14.46
C LEU A 94 14.01 -6.37 -13.64
N ALA A 95 14.99 -5.63 -14.20
CA ALA A 95 16.22 -5.34 -13.51
C ALA A 95 15.88 -4.52 -12.27
N GLY A 96 16.40 -4.91 -11.13
CA GLY A 96 16.25 -4.11 -9.90
C GLY A 96 15.24 -4.59 -8.89
N VAL A 97 14.32 -5.53 -9.19
CA VAL A 97 13.41 -6.07 -8.16
C VAL A 97 14.18 -6.81 -7.06
N LYS A 98 15.30 -7.46 -7.41
CA LYS A 98 16.21 -8.06 -6.42
C LYS A 98 16.88 -7.03 -5.52
N ASP A 99 16.99 -5.79 -6.01
CA ASP A 99 17.65 -4.68 -5.32
C ASP A 99 16.64 -3.62 -4.84
N TYR A 100 15.36 -3.99 -4.67
CA TYR A 100 14.33 -3.05 -4.22
C TYR A 100 14.77 -2.27 -2.97
N GLY A 101 15.30 -2.97 -1.96
CA GLY A 101 15.78 -2.35 -0.74
C GLY A 101 16.87 -1.29 -1.01
N THR A 102 17.83 -1.58 -1.86
CA THR A 102 18.93 -0.64 -2.21
C THR A 102 18.41 0.58 -2.99
N GLN A 103 17.52 0.37 -3.96
CA GLN A 103 16.98 1.47 -4.76
C GLN A 103 16.02 2.35 -3.96
N ALA A 104 15.14 1.73 -3.17
CA ALA A 104 14.29 2.45 -2.23
C ALA A 104 15.12 3.20 -1.19
N GLN A 105 16.24 2.62 -0.72
CA GLN A 105 17.14 3.26 0.24
C GLN A 105 17.72 4.56 -0.30
N SER A 106 18.07 4.64 -1.58
CA SER A 106 18.55 5.88 -2.21
C SER A 106 17.51 7.02 -2.13
N PHE A 107 16.23 6.71 -2.34
CA PHE A 107 15.14 7.66 -2.13
C PHE A 107 14.99 8.04 -0.67
N LEU A 108 14.99 7.05 0.24
CA LEU A 108 14.87 7.28 1.69
C LEU A 108 16.02 8.14 2.24
N ASP A 109 17.24 7.96 1.74
CA ASP A 109 18.41 8.76 2.12
C ASP A 109 18.29 10.23 1.71
N ARG A 110 17.77 10.48 0.50
CA ARG A 110 17.51 11.84 0.01
C ARG A 110 16.41 12.51 0.83
N SER A 111 15.31 11.82 1.03
CA SER A 111 14.16 12.28 1.83
C SER A 111 14.56 12.58 3.27
N TYR A 112 15.28 11.67 3.92
CA TYR A 112 15.74 11.86 5.29
C TYR A 112 16.64 13.09 5.45
N ARG A 113 17.60 13.30 4.53
CA ARG A 113 18.47 14.51 4.52
C ARG A 113 17.66 15.80 4.33
N TYR A 114 16.66 15.76 3.44
CA TYR A 114 15.75 16.89 3.23
C TYR A 114 14.95 17.18 4.52
N TRP A 115 14.35 16.19 5.15
CA TRP A 115 13.55 16.33 6.36
C TRP A 115 14.37 16.87 7.55
N ILE A 116 15.55 16.32 7.80
CA ILE A 116 16.45 16.83 8.86
C ILE A 116 16.79 18.28 8.60
N ARG A 117 17.19 18.64 7.37
CA ARG A 117 17.50 20.02 7.04
C ARG A 117 16.30 20.94 7.28
N LEU A 118 15.10 20.58 6.84
CA LEU A 118 13.91 21.40 7.03
C LEU A 118 13.60 21.61 8.51
N VAL A 119 13.61 20.55 9.31
CA VAL A 119 13.37 20.65 10.75
C VAL A 119 14.40 21.54 11.46
N MET A 120 15.68 21.49 11.03
CA MET A 120 16.74 22.32 11.60
C MET A 120 16.67 23.80 11.16
N THR A 121 16.23 24.08 9.94
CA THR A 121 16.21 25.44 9.39
C THR A 121 14.87 26.16 9.53
N ALA A 122 13.78 25.40 9.58
CA ALA A 122 12.42 25.92 9.66
C ALA A 122 11.55 25.04 10.58
N PRO A 123 11.82 25.00 11.89
CA PRO A 123 11.13 24.10 12.84
C PRO A 123 9.61 24.39 12.96
N GLY A 124 9.16 25.55 12.52
CA GLY A 124 7.73 25.92 12.46
C GLY A 124 7.05 25.61 11.12
N ASP A 125 7.73 24.94 10.18
CA ASP A 125 7.12 24.62 8.88
C ASP A 125 5.91 23.69 9.06
N PRO A 126 4.74 24.05 8.50
CA PRO A 126 3.53 23.23 8.59
C PRO A 126 3.69 21.82 8.04
N ALA A 127 4.65 21.56 7.14
CA ALA A 127 4.91 20.22 6.60
C ALA A 127 5.34 19.25 7.70
N ILE A 128 6.06 19.72 8.73
CA ILE A 128 6.50 18.89 9.88
C ILE A 128 5.29 18.30 10.59
N ALA A 129 4.28 19.12 10.82
CA ALA A 129 3.04 18.72 11.46
C ALA A 129 2.14 17.84 10.57
N ARG A 130 2.22 18.02 9.24
CA ARG A 130 1.37 17.32 8.27
C ARG A 130 1.86 15.93 7.86
N GLY A 131 2.86 15.38 8.52
CA GLY A 131 3.35 14.03 8.28
C GLY A 131 4.87 13.90 8.17
N LEU A 132 5.60 14.96 7.78
CA LEU A 132 7.06 14.92 7.65
C LEU A 132 7.74 14.50 8.95
N GLY A 133 7.33 15.07 10.10
CA GLY A 133 7.91 14.73 11.40
C GLY A 133 7.71 13.25 11.76
N VAL A 134 6.56 12.68 11.43
CA VAL A 134 6.25 11.26 11.63
C VAL A 134 7.13 10.39 10.75
N CYS A 135 7.26 10.73 9.46
CA CYS A 135 8.13 10.00 8.51
C CYS A 135 9.60 10.07 8.95
N LEU A 136 10.05 11.25 9.40
CA LEU A 136 11.41 11.43 9.93
C LEU A 136 11.67 10.55 11.14
N LEU A 137 10.76 10.48 12.12
CA LEU A 137 10.93 9.64 13.32
C LEU A 137 10.89 8.16 12.97
N SER A 138 10.00 7.73 12.09
CA SER A 138 9.95 6.35 11.60
C SER A 138 11.26 5.95 10.92
N GLU A 139 11.79 6.81 10.05
CA GLU A 139 13.06 6.53 9.37
C GLU A 139 14.25 6.61 10.31
N ALA A 140 14.23 7.52 11.31
CA ALA A 140 15.24 7.59 12.36
C ALA A 140 15.30 6.33 13.22
N LEU A 141 14.15 5.71 13.54
CA LEU A 141 14.07 4.40 14.20
C LEU A 141 14.76 3.30 13.36
N ARG A 142 14.46 3.25 12.07
CA ARG A 142 15.09 2.28 11.15
C ARG A 142 16.61 2.44 11.07
N ARG A 143 17.12 3.65 11.30
CA ARG A 143 18.55 4.00 11.26
C ARG A 143 19.23 3.94 12.61
N GLY A 144 18.52 3.68 13.70
CA GLY A 144 19.06 3.77 15.06
C GLY A 144 19.42 5.21 15.49
N LEU A 145 18.79 6.22 14.89
CA LEU A 145 19.03 7.64 15.14
C LEU A 145 17.87 8.32 15.90
N TYR A 146 16.94 7.53 16.41
CA TYR A 146 15.70 8.04 17.00
C TYR A 146 15.94 8.96 18.20
N ARG A 147 16.85 8.60 19.11
CA ARG A 147 17.19 9.41 20.29
C ARG A 147 17.76 10.78 19.94
N GLN A 148 18.35 10.90 18.76
CA GLN A 148 18.88 12.18 18.25
C GLN A 148 17.79 12.99 17.56
N ALA A 149 16.89 12.33 16.82
CA ALA A 149 15.83 12.98 16.05
C ALA A 149 14.66 13.42 16.94
N LEU A 150 14.24 12.60 17.91
CA LEU A 150 13.07 12.86 18.74
C LEU A 150 13.10 14.22 19.46
N PRO A 151 14.17 14.63 20.15
CA PRO A 151 14.22 15.93 20.82
C PRO A 151 14.06 17.12 19.87
N VAL A 152 14.49 16.98 18.62
CA VAL A 152 14.42 18.03 17.60
C VAL A 152 13.02 18.11 17.01
N VAL A 153 12.37 16.97 16.75
CA VAL A 153 11.06 16.89 16.10
C VAL A 153 9.90 17.08 17.09
N ALA A 154 10.01 16.56 18.30
CA ALA A 154 8.94 16.55 19.29
C ALA A 154 8.34 17.94 19.62
N PRO A 155 9.12 19.05 19.72
CA PRO A 155 8.54 20.37 19.93
C PRO A 155 7.59 20.80 18.80
N ALA A 156 7.98 20.58 17.55
CA ALA A 156 7.14 20.90 16.39
C ALA A 156 5.86 20.03 16.35
N LEU A 157 6.00 18.73 16.66
CA LEU A 157 4.84 17.84 16.78
C LEU A 157 3.89 18.26 17.91
N ARG A 158 4.42 18.77 19.03
CA ARG A 158 3.58 19.27 20.15
C ARG A 158 2.82 20.54 19.80
N GLN A 159 3.42 21.44 19.03
CA GLN A 159 2.78 22.66 18.57
C GLN A 159 1.65 22.37 17.57
N ALA A 160 1.74 21.26 16.85
CA ALA A 160 0.77 20.82 15.86
C ALA A 160 -0.48 20.14 16.44
N GLN A 161 -0.70 20.14 17.74
CA GLN A 161 -1.79 19.42 18.43
C GLN A 161 -3.20 19.67 17.91
N GLN A 162 -3.41 20.78 17.21
CA GLN A 162 -4.72 21.16 16.65
C GLN A 162 -4.93 20.68 15.20
N SER A 163 -3.92 20.08 14.57
CA SER A 163 -3.99 19.56 13.18
C SER A 163 -3.84 18.05 13.16
N ALA A 164 -4.06 17.42 11.99
CA ALA A 164 -3.97 15.97 11.79
C ALA A 164 -2.63 15.39 12.30
N PHE A 165 -2.64 14.86 13.51
CA PHE A 165 -1.45 14.60 14.28
C PHE A 165 -1.22 13.09 14.47
N ASP A 166 -0.40 12.50 13.63
CA ASP A 166 -0.13 11.06 13.62
C ASP A 166 1.09 10.66 14.47
N GLY A 167 1.71 11.61 15.18
CA GLY A 167 2.91 11.40 15.97
C GLY A 167 2.68 11.00 17.45
N SER A 168 1.44 10.85 17.88
CA SER A 168 1.08 10.57 19.30
C SER A 168 1.75 9.33 19.85
N ALA A 169 1.94 8.29 19.03
CA ALA A 169 2.61 7.07 19.43
C ALA A 169 4.10 7.25 19.76
N TYR A 170 4.71 8.35 19.34
CA TYR A 170 6.11 8.69 19.69
C TYR A 170 6.22 9.60 20.91
N ILE A 171 5.24 10.49 21.13
CA ILE A 171 5.36 11.57 22.12
C ILE A 171 4.29 11.54 23.21
N GLY A 172 3.39 10.54 23.22
CA GLY A 172 2.47 10.29 24.32
C GLY A 172 1.16 11.08 24.31
N TYR A 173 0.83 11.82 23.25
CA TYR A 173 -0.45 12.58 23.16
C TYR A 173 -1.62 11.73 22.69
N LEU A 174 -1.79 10.55 23.26
CA LEU A 174 -2.76 9.55 22.84
C LEU A 174 -4.22 10.01 23.00
N ARG A 175 -4.55 10.79 24.05
CA ARG A 175 -5.90 11.34 24.24
C ARG A 175 -6.27 12.30 23.10
N ALA A 176 -5.34 13.12 22.65
CA ALA A 176 -5.56 14.02 21.52
C ALA A 176 -5.79 13.26 20.21
N HIS A 177 -5.07 12.15 20.01
CA HIS A 177 -5.31 11.26 18.88
C HIS A 177 -6.72 10.65 18.93
N LEU A 178 -7.14 10.14 20.09
CA LEU A 178 -8.46 9.55 20.27
C LEU A 178 -9.58 10.56 19.98
N LEU A 179 -9.53 11.75 20.60
CA LEU A 179 -10.54 12.81 20.43
C LEU A 179 -10.65 13.23 18.97
N ARG A 180 -9.53 13.45 18.30
CA ARG A 180 -9.53 13.79 16.88
C ARG A 180 -10.11 12.68 16.02
N GLY A 181 -9.77 11.43 16.30
CA GLY A 181 -10.37 10.28 15.59
C GLY A 181 -11.88 10.22 15.76
N GLN A 182 -12.40 10.61 16.92
CA GLN A 182 -13.84 10.73 17.18
C GLN A 182 -14.47 11.89 16.40
N GLU A 183 -13.84 13.08 16.39
CA GLU A 183 -14.29 14.24 15.61
C GLU A 183 -14.29 13.94 14.10
N GLU A 184 -13.25 13.29 13.62
CA GLU A 184 -13.15 12.85 12.23
C GLU A 184 -14.26 11.85 11.89
N ALA A 185 -14.50 10.86 12.73
CA ALA A 185 -15.59 9.89 12.55
C ALA A 185 -16.96 10.57 12.53
N PHE A 186 -17.21 11.50 13.45
CA PHE A 186 -18.45 12.27 13.48
C PHE A 186 -18.69 13.05 12.18
N SER A 187 -17.64 13.57 11.57
CA SER A 187 -17.71 14.32 10.33
C SER A 187 -17.77 13.41 9.08
N LEU A 188 -16.99 12.33 9.03
CA LEU A 188 -16.83 11.50 7.85
C LEU A 188 -17.93 10.46 7.67
N ILE A 189 -18.41 9.82 8.75
CA ILE A 189 -19.42 8.75 8.64
C ILE A 189 -20.67 9.21 7.89
N PRO A 190 -21.30 10.37 8.21
CA PRO A 190 -22.45 10.86 7.46
C PRO A 190 -22.14 11.13 5.98
N ARG A 191 -20.95 11.65 5.68
CA ARG A 191 -20.52 11.93 4.29
C ARG A 191 -20.30 10.65 3.50
N ILE A 192 -19.66 9.65 4.09
CA ILE A 192 -19.47 8.32 3.49
C ILE A 192 -20.83 7.67 3.23
N THR A 193 -21.71 7.66 4.23
CA THR A 193 -23.06 7.08 4.11
C THR A 193 -23.85 7.74 2.99
N GLU A 194 -23.82 9.06 2.90
CA GLU A 194 -24.54 9.80 1.86
C GLU A 194 -23.92 9.56 0.46
N ALA A 195 -22.59 9.50 0.35
CA ALA A 195 -21.93 9.20 -0.91
C ALA A 195 -22.26 7.77 -1.42
N ILE A 196 -22.26 6.79 -0.51
CA ILE A 196 -22.67 5.41 -0.82
C ILE A 196 -24.13 5.38 -1.26
N ARG A 197 -25.03 6.07 -0.56
CA ARG A 197 -26.46 6.13 -0.88
C ARG A 197 -26.71 6.73 -2.27
N ARG A 198 -25.90 7.71 -2.69
CA ARG A 198 -25.94 8.31 -4.03
C ARG A 198 -25.31 7.45 -5.12
N GLY A 199 -24.65 6.36 -4.75
CA GLY A 199 -23.90 5.54 -5.68
C GLY A 199 -22.62 6.20 -6.20
N ASP A 200 -22.00 7.12 -5.43
CA ASP A 200 -20.78 7.80 -5.82
C ASP A 200 -19.55 6.91 -5.58
N PRO A 201 -18.91 6.39 -6.63
CA PRO A 201 -17.76 5.50 -6.48
C PRO A 201 -16.50 6.21 -5.99
N GLN A 202 -16.45 7.54 -6.00
CA GLN A 202 -15.27 8.28 -5.52
C GLN A 202 -15.03 8.07 -4.03
N VAL A 203 -16.08 7.74 -3.26
CA VAL A 203 -15.94 7.41 -1.82
C VAL A 203 -15.01 6.22 -1.59
N LEU A 204 -14.95 5.27 -2.52
CA LEU A 204 -14.07 4.10 -2.43
C LEU A 204 -12.59 4.48 -2.60
N GLY A 205 -12.30 5.66 -3.13
CA GLY A 205 -10.95 6.22 -3.24
C GLY A 205 -10.39 6.80 -1.93
N LEU A 206 -11.20 6.89 -0.87
CA LEU A 206 -10.74 7.30 0.46
C LEU A 206 -9.70 6.29 0.98
N PRO A 207 -8.50 6.75 1.35
CA PRO A 207 -7.46 5.84 1.85
C PRO A 207 -7.92 5.08 3.08
N GLU A 208 -7.64 3.78 3.12
CA GLU A 208 -7.93 2.89 4.26
C GLU A 208 -9.41 2.91 4.73
N LEU A 209 -10.33 3.12 3.78
CA LEU A 209 -11.77 3.23 4.06
C LEU A 209 -12.30 2.06 4.90
N MET A 210 -11.95 0.82 4.55
CA MET A 210 -12.44 -0.36 5.28
C MET A 210 -11.91 -0.41 6.72
N ARG A 211 -10.65 -0.03 6.93
CA ARG A 211 -10.09 0.08 8.29
C ARG A 211 -10.82 1.15 9.11
N PHE A 212 -11.05 2.32 8.52
CA PHE A 212 -11.81 3.39 9.16
C PHE A 212 -13.23 2.93 9.57
N ILE A 213 -13.94 2.25 8.66
CA ILE A 213 -15.30 1.75 8.93
C ILE A 213 -15.27 0.72 10.07
N VAL A 214 -14.40 -0.27 10.00
CA VAL A 214 -14.33 -1.34 11.02
C VAL A 214 -13.98 -0.79 12.40
N ASN A 215 -13.15 0.24 12.47
CA ASN A 215 -12.73 0.87 13.72
C ASN A 215 -13.79 1.83 14.30
N ARG A 216 -14.61 2.49 13.46
CA ARG A 216 -15.38 3.67 13.92
C ARG A 216 -16.83 3.72 13.48
N ALA A 217 -17.26 2.86 12.56
CA ALA A 217 -18.59 2.90 11.99
C ALA A 217 -19.33 1.58 12.18
N PRO A 218 -20.66 1.53 11.99
CA PRO A 218 -21.38 0.28 11.92
C PRO A 218 -20.89 -0.60 10.77
N LEU A 219 -20.75 -1.92 11.02
CA LEU A 219 -20.28 -2.86 9.99
C LEU A 219 -21.20 -2.92 8.76
N SER A 220 -22.49 -2.61 8.91
CA SER A 220 -23.41 -2.47 7.77
C SER A 220 -22.92 -1.49 6.71
N LEU A 221 -22.17 -0.46 7.12
CA LEU A 221 -21.58 0.51 6.19
C LEU A 221 -20.47 -0.12 5.34
N ALA A 222 -19.72 -1.09 5.88
CA ALA A 222 -18.74 -1.85 5.10
C ALA A 222 -19.42 -2.71 4.03
N GLU A 223 -20.55 -3.36 4.38
CA GLU A 223 -21.33 -4.14 3.43
C GLU A 223 -21.92 -3.26 2.33
N GLU A 224 -22.41 -2.06 2.68
CA GLU A 224 -22.92 -1.09 1.71
C GLU A 224 -21.81 -0.58 0.79
N ALA A 225 -20.62 -0.30 1.32
CA ALA A 225 -19.46 0.09 0.53
C ALA A 225 -19.04 -1.03 -0.44
N LEU A 226 -19.09 -2.30 -0.03
CA LEU A 226 -18.79 -3.45 -0.91
C LEU A 226 -19.87 -3.64 -1.98
N ARG A 227 -21.16 -3.45 -1.65
CA ARG A 227 -22.23 -3.46 -2.65
C ARG A 227 -22.07 -2.35 -3.69
N LEU A 228 -21.68 -1.15 -3.24
CA LEU A 228 -21.32 -0.07 -4.16
C LEU A 228 -20.14 -0.47 -5.05
N ALA A 229 -19.07 -1.03 -4.47
CA ALA A 229 -17.90 -1.48 -5.20
C ALA A 229 -18.25 -2.52 -6.29
N ASP A 230 -19.15 -3.44 -5.98
CA ASP A 230 -19.61 -4.46 -6.94
C ASP A 230 -20.47 -3.85 -8.08
N SER A 231 -21.17 -2.74 -7.82
CA SER A 231 -22.04 -2.09 -8.80
C SER A 231 -21.30 -1.16 -9.77
N VAL A 232 -20.04 -0.83 -9.53
CA VAL A 232 -19.26 0.09 -10.38
C VAL A 232 -19.04 -0.50 -11.77
N ASP A 233 -19.41 0.25 -12.81
CA ASP A 233 -19.05 -0.08 -14.20
C ASP A 233 -17.54 0.17 -14.42
N ARG A 234 -16.78 -0.91 -14.33
CA ARG A 234 -15.31 -0.88 -14.42
C ARG A 234 -14.80 -0.39 -15.78
N ARG A 235 -15.62 -0.44 -16.83
CA ARG A 235 -15.25 0.04 -18.18
C ARG A 235 -15.21 1.57 -18.24
N LYS A 236 -15.98 2.23 -17.37
CA LYS A 236 -16.07 3.70 -17.29
C LYS A 236 -15.27 4.27 -16.12
N ALA A 237 -14.76 3.40 -15.26
CA ALA A 237 -14.02 3.80 -14.08
C ALA A 237 -12.58 4.24 -14.46
N GLY A 238 -12.18 5.43 -14.01
CA GLY A 238 -10.79 5.85 -14.09
C GLY A 238 -9.89 5.05 -13.13
N LEU A 239 -8.58 5.13 -13.32
CA LEU A 239 -7.59 4.38 -12.52
C LEU A 239 -7.72 4.63 -11.01
N GLY A 240 -7.96 5.87 -10.61
CA GLY A 240 -8.15 6.21 -9.20
C GLY A 240 -9.31 5.43 -8.56
N THR A 241 -10.42 5.30 -9.28
CA THR A 241 -11.57 4.49 -8.84
C THR A 241 -11.24 3.01 -8.81
N LEU A 242 -10.57 2.47 -9.83
CA LEU A 242 -10.16 1.05 -9.87
C LEU A 242 -9.22 0.70 -8.70
N LEU A 243 -8.28 1.59 -8.36
CA LEU A 243 -7.43 1.41 -7.19
C LEU A 243 -8.20 1.54 -5.88
N GLY A 244 -9.20 2.41 -5.82
CA GLY A 244 -10.12 2.49 -4.68
C GLY A 244 -10.92 1.20 -4.47
N LEU A 245 -11.43 0.60 -5.56
CA LEU A 245 -12.06 -0.72 -5.53
C LEU A 245 -11.10 -1.80 -5.01
N LEU A 246 -9.87 -1.82 -5.52
CA LEU A 246 -8.86 -2.79 -5.10
C LEU A 246 -8.54 -2.63 -3.61
N GLU A 247 -8.38 -1.40 -3.14
CA GLU A 247 -8.11 -1.11 -1.72
C GLU A 247 -9.28 -1.53 -0.83
N ALA A 248 -10.52 -1.28 -1.26
CA ALA A 248 -11.71 -1.72 -0.53
C ALA A 248 -11.77 -3.27 -0.41
N TYR A 249 -11.52 -4.00 -1.51
CA TYR A 249 -11.50 -5.46 -1.47
C TYR A 249 -10.32 -6.02 -0.64
N VAL A 250 -9.14 -5.42 -0.74
CA VAL A 250 -7.96 -5.78 0.07
C VAL A 250 -8.26 -5.55 1.55
N GLY A 251 -8.82 -4.38 1.90
CA GLY A 251 -9.21 -4.06 3.27
C GLY A 251 -10.30 -5.00 3.80
N ALA A 252 -11.32 -5.32 2.99
CA ALA A 252 -12.35 -6.29 3.35
C ALA A 252 -11.77 -7.70 3.57
N ALA A 253 -10.85 -8.15 2.71
CA ALA A 253 -10.16 -9.44 2.90
C ALA A 253 -9.33 -9.50 4.19
N GLN A 254 -8.82 -8.36 4.64
CA GLN A 254 -8.02 -8.27 5.88
C GLN A 254 -8.90 -8.22 7.13
N PHE A 255 -10.00 -7.46 7.09
CA PHE A 255 -10.77 -7.08 8.29
C PHE A 255 -12.17 -7.71 8.37
N LEU A 256 -12.69 -8.29 7.28
CA LEU A 256 -13.95 -9.01 7.27
C LEU A 256 -13.70 -10.50 7.03
N ASN A 257 -14.50 -11.36 7.62
CA ASN A 257 -14.26 -12.81 7.60
C ASN A 257 -14.60 -13.50 6.26
N ASP A 258 -14.47 -12.80 5.13
CA ASP A 258 -14.83 -13.31 3.79
C ASP A 258 -13.63 -13.31 2.81
N ARG A 259 -12.51 -13.90 3.28
CA ARG A 259 -11.24 -13.90 2.53
C ARG A 259 -11.34 -14.58 1.16
N GLN A 260 -12.15 -15.62 1.03
CA GLN A 260 -12.20 -16.38 -0.24
C GLN A 260 -12.91 -15.60 -1.35
N VAL A 261 -14.06 -15.01 -1.06
CA VAL A 261 -14.82 -14.17 -2.02
C VAL A 261 -14.01 -12.93 -2.39
N MET A 262 -13.40 -12.28 -1.41
CA MET A 262 -12.56 -11.11 -1.68
C MET A 262 -11.34 -11.46 -2.53
N ARG A 263 -10.70 -12.62 -2.32
CA ARG A 263 -9.58 -13.08 -3.14
C ARG A 263 -9.96 -13.20 -4.62
N GLN A 264 -11.15 -13.73 -4.91
CA GLN A 264 -11.63 -13.83 -6.29
C GLN A 264 -11.84 -12.44 -6.91
N ARG A 265 -12.50 -11.51 -6.21
CA ARG A 265 -12.72 -10.12 -6.66
C ARG A 265 -11.42 -9.37 -6.88
N ILE A 266 -10.45 -9.51 -5.95
CA ILE A 266 -9.10 -8.95 -6.06
C ILE A 266 -8.43 -9.46 -7.32
N THR A 267 -8.43 -10.79 -7.54
CA THR A 267 -7.79 -11.42 -8.69
C THR A 267 -8.40 -10.94 -9.99
N GLU A 268 -9.73 -10.94 -10.10
CA GLU A 268 -10.45 -10.48 -11.29
C GLU A 268 -10.14 -9.00 -11.60
N LEU A 269 -10.20 -8.14 -10.59
CA LEU A 269 -9.94 -6.70 -10.76
C LEU A 269 -8.50 -6.45 -11.22
N ILE A 270 -7.54 -7.13 -10.60
CA ILE A 270 -6.13 -6.99 -10.96
C ILE A 270 -5.91 -7.48 -12.39
N ASP A 271 -6.31 -8.70 -12.70
CA ASP A 271 -6.00 -9.34 -13.99
C ASP A 271 -6.69 -8.66 -15.17
N SER A 272 -7.92 -8.18 -14.96
CA SER A 272 -8.72 -7.62 -16.05
C SER A 272 -8.57 -6.12 -16.24
N TRP A 273 -8.12 -5.38 -15.19
CA TRP A 273 -8.17 -3.91 -15.22
C TRP A 273 -6.88 -3.24 -14.79
N VAL A 274 -6.23 -3.70 -13.70
CA VAL A 274 -5.02 -3.03 -13.19
C VAL A 274 -3.80 -3.40 -14.03
N LEU A 275 -3.57 -4.69 -14.24
CA LEU A 275 -2.41 -5.15 -15.00
C LEU A 275 -2.42 -4.69 -16.47
N PRO A 276 -3.56 -4.66 -17.19
CA PRO A 276 -3.62 -4.12 -18.55
C PRO A 276 -3.27 -2.61 -18.64
N SER A 277 -3.41 -1.88 -17.53
CA SER A 277 -3.10 -0.45 -17.46
C SER A 277 -1.64 -0.18 -17.12
N ILE A 278 -0.78 -1.20 -17.03
CA ILE A 278 0.64 -1.00 -16.73
C ILE A 278 1.44 -0.89 -18.03
N LEU A 279 2.14 0.24 -18.17
CA LEU A 279 3.11 0.50 -19.23
C LEU A 279 4.52 0.24 -18.71
N GLN A 280 5.36 -0.37 -19.53
CA GLN A 280 6.79 -0.37 -19.31
C GLN A 280 7.47 0.66 -20.22
N ALA A 281 8.20 1.56 -19.57
CA ALA A 281 9.15 2.48 -20.21
C ALA A 281 10.59 2.04 -19.88
N PRO A 282 11.62 2.62 -20.52
CA PRO A 282 13.02 2.36 -20.17
C PRO A 282 13.32 2.60 -18.68
N GLU A 283 12.63 3.53 -18.05
CA GLU A 283 12.81 3.96 -16.67
C GLU A 283 12.14 3.02 -15.65
N GLY A 284 11.21 2.16 -16.08
CA GLY A 284 10.50 1.21 -15.21
C GLY A 284 9.05 0.96 -15.60
N LEU A 285 8.27 0.43 -14.65
CA LEU A 285 6.83 0.22 -14.80
C LEU A 285 6.04 1.43 -14.29
N PHE A 286 4.97 1.77 -15.01
CA PHE A 286 4.09 2.90 -14.67
C PHE A 286 2.65 2.54 -14.94
N LEU A 287 1.75 3.04 -14.10
CA LEU A 287 0.31 2.92 -14.32
C LEU A 287 -0.13 4.07 -15.23
N VAL A 288 -0.80 3.74 -16.33
CA VAL A 288 -1.18 4.68 -17.40
C VAL A 288 -2.68 4.62 -17.61
N GLU A 289 -3.32 5.79 -17.66
CA GLU A 289 -4.73 5.83 -18.05
C GLU A 289 -4.92 5.35 -19.50
N PRO A 290 -5.90 4.46 -19.74
CA PRO A 290 -6.28 4.11 -21.10
C PRO A 290 -6.79 5.37 -21.80
N SER A 291 -6.18 5.79 -22.91
CA SER A 291 -6.67 6.92 -23.69
C SER A 291 -6.89 6.53 -25.14
N ASP A 292 -8.03 6.93 -25.68
CA ASP A 292 -8.38 6.76 -27.10
C ASP A 292 -7.64 7.78 -27.96
N GLY A 293 -6.33 7.55 -28.17
CA GLY A 293 -5.53 8.30 -29.15
C GLY A 293 -4.92 9.63 -28.71
N GLN A 294 -5.07 10.04 -27.46
CA GLN A 294 -4.39 11.22 -26.89
C GLN A 294 -3.09 10.83 -26.15
N ALA A 295 -2.24 11.80 -25.85
CA ALA A 295 -1.05 11.58 -25.04
C ALA A 295 -1.45 10.89 -23.71
N ARG A 296 -0.82 9.76 -23.45
CA ARG A 296 -1.11 8.99 -22.22
C ARG A 296 -0.44 9.69 -21.05
N ARG A 297 -1.20 9.86 -19.97
CA ARG A 297 -0.69 10.47 -18.75
C ARG A 297 -0.39 9.41 -17.69
N VAL A 298 0.74 9.55 -17.04
CA VAL A 298 1.14 8.77 -15.86
C VAL A 298 1.03 9.66 -14.64
N GLU A 299 0.21 9.28 -13.69
CA GLU A 299 0.19 9.89 -12.36
C GLU A 299 1.07 9.06 -11.42
N LEU A 300 2.19 9.64 -10.97
CA LEU A 300 3.19 8.89 -10.21
C LEU A 300 2.67 8.42 -8.84
N LEU A 301 1.83 9.21 -8.18
CA LEU A 301 1.20 8.78 -6.93
C LEU A 301 0.32 7.54 -7.13
N LEU A 302 -0.46 7.49 -8.22
CA LEU A 302 -1.27 6.31 -8.53
C LEU A 302 -0.40 5.09 -8.84
N SER A 303 0.74 5.28 -9.52
CA SER A 303 1.69 4.19 -9.78
C SER A 303 2.27 3.62 -8.49
N VAL A 304 2.68 4.48 -7.55
CA VAL A 304 3.20 4.05 -6.23
C VAL A 304 2.10 3.37 -5.40
N ARG A 305 0.88 3.96 -5.38
CA ARG A 305 -0.28 3.38 -4.68
C ARG A 305 -0.66 2.02 -5.26
N ALA A 306 -0.71 1.89 -6.58
CA ALA A 306 -0.94 0.61 -7.25
C ALA A 306 0.12 -0.41 -6.87
N GLY A 307 1.39 -0.01 -6.87
CA GLY A 307 2.50 -0.86 -6.43
C GLY A 307 2.31 -1.40 -5.02
N ARG A 308 1.96 -0.54 -4.07
CA ARG A 308 1.70 -0.95 -2.68
C ARG A 308 0.49 -1.88 -2.55
N LEU A 309 -0.59 -1.59 -3.28
CA LEU A 309 -1.78 -2.45 -3.30
C LEU A 309 -1.50 -3.82 -3.91
N LEU A 310 -0.70 -3.89 -4.98
CA LEU A 310 -0.30 -5.17 -5.59
C LEU A 310 0.58 -6.00 -4.65
N ILE A 311 1.47 -5.39 -3.87
CA ILE A 311 2.26 -6.09 -2.84
C ILE A 311 1.31 -6.69 -1.78
N ARG A 312 0.36 -5.91 -1.25
CA ARG A 312 -0.63 -6.39 -0.27
C ARG A 312 -1.53 -7.49 -0.85
N ALA A 313 -2.00 -7.31 -2.07
CA ALA A 313 -2.83 -8.28 -2.77
C ALA A 313 -2.07 -9.57 -3.08
N GLY A 314 -0.78 -9.49 -3.38
CA GLY A 314 0.09 -10.63 -3.62
C GLY A 314 0.15 -11.58 -2.42
N GLY A 315 0.33 -11.03 -1.22
CA GLY A 315 0.29 -11.81 0.01
C GLY A 315 -1.08 -12.45 0.29
N LEU A 316 -2.18 -11.68 0.10
CA LEU A 316 -3.56 -12.18 0.32
C LEU A 316 -3.98 -13.25 -0.69
N ALA A 317 -3.58 -13.09 -1.95
CA ALA A 317 -3.92 -14.00 -3.04
C ALA A 317 -2.91 -15.15 -3.21
N SER A 318 -1.83 -15.19 -2.43
CA SER A 318 -0.71 -16.11 -2.59
C SER A 318 -0.10 -16.02 -4.01
N ARG A 319 0.13 -14.79 -4.49
CA ARG A 319 0.66 -14.47 -5.83
C ARG A 319 1.92 -13.61 -5.73
N PRO A 320 3.11 -14.19 -5.43
CA PRO A 320 4.37 -13.44 -5.30
C PRO A 320 4.73 -12.63 -6.54
N SER A 321 4.26 -13.01 -7.73
CA SER A 321 4.45 -12.23 -8.95
C SER A 321 3.88 -10.81 -8.85
N LEU A 322 2.78 -10.61 -8.12
CA LEU A 322 2.20 -9.29 -7.90
C LEU A 322 3.10 -8.40 -7.02
N GLU A 323 3.83 -8.99 -6.07
CA GLU A 323 4.81 -8.26 -5.27
C GLU A 323 5.95 -7.72 -6.14
N LEU A 324 6.44 -8.54 -7.09
CA LEU A 324 7.48 -8.12 -8.03
C LEU A 324 7.01 -6.96 -8.90
N ILE A 325 5.79 -7.05 -9.44
CA ILE A 325 5.18 -5.98 -10.24
C ILE A 325 4.98 -4.73 -9.39
N GLY A 326 4.48 -4.91 -8.18
CA GLY A 326 4.24 -3.81 -7.25
C GLY A 326 5.52 -3.06 -6.91
N ARG A 327 6.60 -3.78 -6.55
CA ARG A 327 7.93 -3.18 -6.31
C ARG A 327 8.47 -2.47 -7.54
N SER A 328 8.26 -3.04 -8.73
CA SER A 328 8.71 -2.42 -9.98
C SER A 328 7.97 -1.12 -10.31
N LEU A 329 6.66 -1.03 -10.01
CA LEU A 329 5.89 0.21 -10.14
C LEU A 329 6.41 1.29 -9.19
N ILE A 330 6.70 0.93 -7.94
CA ILE A 330 7.27 1.86 -6.97
C ILE A 330 8.64 2.34 -7.45
N LEU A 331 9.55 1.43 -7.84
CA LEU A 331 10.87 1.80 -8.31
C LEU A 331 10.84 2.65 -9.57
N GLY A 332 9.93 2.35 -10.52
CA GLY A 332 9.72 3.16 -11.70
C GLY A 332 9.37 4.60 -11.35
N ALA A 333 8.44 4.80 -10.41
CA ALA A 333 8.11 6.14 -9.92
C ALA A 333 9.31 6.80 -9.20
N LEU A 334 9.99 6.08 -8.31
CA LEU A 334 11.14 6.61 -7.55
C LEU A 334 12.34 6.98 -8.43
N SER A 335 12.48 6.40 -9.64
CA SER A 335 13.51 6.78 -10.61
C SER A 335 13.37 8.25 -11.08
N GLN A 336 12.18 8.82 -10.91
CA GLN A 336 11.87 10.21 -11.27
C GLN A 336 12.09 11.19 -10.11
N ALA A 337 12.59 10.71 -8.96
CA ALA A 337 12.83 11.57 -7.81
C ALA A 337 14.05 12.47 -7.98
N ASP A 338 13.89 13.73 -7.61
CA ASP A 338 15.00 14.70 -7.59
C ASP A 338 15.98 14.48 -6.41
N ALA A 339 16.93 15.39 -6.24
CA ALA A 339 17.96 15.31 -5.20
C ALA A 339 17.43 15.39 -3.76
N GLU A 340 16.20 15.88 -3.56
CA GLU A 340 15.52 16.01 -2.27
C GLU A 340 14.45 14.93 -2.05
N GLY A 341 14.18 14.08 -3.04
CA GLY A 341 13.18 13.02 -2.98
C GLY A 341 11.80 13.44 -3.48
N PHE A 342 11.62 14.64 -4.03
CA PHE A 342 10.35 15.03 -4.65
C PHE A 342 10.18 14.38 -6.02
N LEU A 343 8.95 13.99 -6.34
CA LEU A 343 8.58 13.48 -7.65
C LEU A 343 7.70 14.48 -8.39
N PRO A 344 7.73 14.54 -9.72
CA PRO A 344 6.67 15.22 -10.48
C PRO A 344 5.34 14.50 -10.23
N ALA A 345 4.24 15.25 -10.16
CA ALA A 345 2.92 14.64 -9.94
C ALA A 345 2.49 13.77 -11.11
N SER A 346 2.83 14.19 -12.33
CA SER A 346 2.49 13.48 -13.55
C SER A 346 3.57 13.64 -14.64
N LEU A 347 3.59 12.65 -15.55
CA LEU A 347 4.42 12.60 -16.74
C LEU A 347 3.55 12.31 -17.95
N GLU A 348 3.98 12.74 -19.12
CA GLU A 348 3.36 12.39 -20.40
C GLU A 348 4.12 11.25 -21.07
N VAL A 349 3.39 10.39 -21.79
CA VAL A 349 3.97 9.31 -22.59
C VAL A 349 3.87 9.68 -24.05
N VAL A 350 5.01 10.04 -24.64
CA VAL A 350 5.11 10.39 -26.06
C VAL A 350 6.04 9.40 -26.76
N GLY A 351 5.52 8.70 -27.77
CA GLY A 351 6.32 7.70 -28.50
C GLY A 351 6.88 6.57 -27.63
N GLY A 352 6.17 6.22 -26.54
CA GLY A 352 6.59 5.16 -25.59
C GLY A 352 7.72 5.58 -24.64
N ARG A 353 8.00 6.87 -24.53
CA ARG A 353 8.94 7.44 -23.56
C ARG A 353 8.23 8.39 -22.64
N LEU A 354 8.73 8.45 -21.41
CA LEU A 354 8.26 9.43 -20.44
C LEU A 354 8.89 10.78 -20.74
N GLN A 355 8.07 11.83 -20.74
CA GLN A 355 8.51 13.20 -20.81
C GLN A 355 7.94 13.99 -19.65
N ALA A 356 8.78 14.79 -19.00
CA ALA A 356 8.27 15.77 -18.06
C ALA A 356 7.40 16.77 -18.84
N GLN A 357 6.28 17.20 -18.28
CA GLN A 357 5.52 18.30 -18.90
C GLN A 357 6.43 19.52 -19.02
N ASP A 358 6.58 20.01 -20.24
CA ASP A 358 7.35 21.23 -20.52
C ASP A 358 6.69 22.43 -19.84
N GLY A 359 7.31 22.91 -18.79
CA GLY A 359 6.96 24.12 -18.06
C GLY A 359 7.79 24.22 -16.78
N PRO A 360 8.18 25.42 -16.34
CA PRO A 360 8.80 25.55 -15.05
C PRO A 360 7.82 25.03 -14.01
N LEU A 361 8.16 23.92 -13.36
CA LEU A 361 7.44 23.41 -12.21
C LEU A 361 7.40 24.54 -11.17
N GLN A 362 6.28 25.28 -11.14
CA GLN A 362 6.09 26.30 -10.11
C GLN A 362 6.24 25.61 -8.76
N ALA A 363 7.10 26.13 -7.92
CA ALA A 363 7.32 25.61 -6.59
C ALA A 363 5.97 25.48 -5.88
N GLY A 364 5.54 24.24 -5.63
CA GLY A 364 4.29 23.92 -4.93
C GLY A 364 3.15 23.35 -5.78
N ALA A 365 3.07 23.55 -7.08
CA ALA A 365 2.05 22.95 -7.92
C ALA A 365 2.67 21.87 -8.82
N GLY A 366 2.24 20.62 -8.64
CA GLY A 366 2.67 19.52 -9.50
C GLY A 366 3.86 18.69 -9.00
N ARG A 367 4.28 18.83 -7.74
CA ARG A 367 5.31 17.98 -7.11
C ARG A 367 4.73 17.20 -5.94
N LEU A 368 5.11 15.94 -5.83
CA LEU A 368 4.78 15.06 -4.71
C LEU A 368 5.90 15.13 -3.68
N ALA A 369 5.54 15.48 -2.47
CA ALA A 369 6.48 15.52 -1.36
C ALA A 369 6.87 14.11 -0.89
N PRO A 370 8.13 13.89 -0.48
CA PRO A 370 8.59 12.56 -0.09
C PRO A 370 7.83 11.95 1.09
N GLU A 371 7.30 12.75 2.00
CA GLU A 371 6.48 12.28 3.13
C GLU A 371 5.13 11.68 2.69
N LEU A 372 4.59 12.05 1.54
CA LEU A 372 3.40 11.41 0.96
C LEU A 372 3.70 10.01 0.42
N LEU A 373 4.92 9.79 -0.02
CA LEU A 373 5.35 8.55 -0.66
C LEU A 373 5.92 7.55 0.36
N TYR A 374 6.54 8.04 1.42
CA TYR A 374 7.24 7.22 2.42
C TYR A 374 6.39 6.06 2.94
N PRO A 375 5.11 6.23 3.36
CA PRO A 375 4.28 5.12 3.85
C PRO A 375 4.00 4.05 2.79
N LEU A 376 4.05 4.43 1.51
CA LEU A 376 3.80 3.51 0.39
C LEU A 376 5.07 2.77 -0.05
N VAL A 377 6.25 3.37 0.18
CA VAL A 377 7.55 2.84 -0.24
C VAL A 377 8.16 1.94 0.82
N VAL A 378 8.08 2.32 2.10
CA VAL A 378 8.72 1.56 3.17
C VAL A 378 7.98 0.25 3.45
N GLU A 379 8.71 -0.88 3.41
CA GLU A 379 8.13 -2.20 3.69
C GLU A 379 8.10 -2.51 5.19
N SER A 380 9.11 -2.07 5.92
CA SER A 380 9.23 -2.21 7.38
C SER A 380 9.50 -0.85 8.00
N GLY A 381 8.47 -0.15 8.40
CA GLY A 381 8.55 1.14 9.06
C GLY A 381 7.90 1.07 10.43
N PHE A 382 8.26 2.05 11.25
CA PHE A 382 7.65 2.25 12.57
C PHE A 382 6.63 3.39 12.51
N LEU A 383 5.87 3.47 11.42
CA LEU A 383 4.80 4.45 11.27
C LEU A 383 3.67 4.14 12.24
N PRO A 384 3.17 5.14 12.97
CA PRO A 384 1.97 4.96 13.78
C PRO A 384 0.79 4.53 12.90
N GLN A 385 0.11 3.48 13.32
CA GLN A 385 -1.04 2.97 12.60
C GLN A 385 -2.08 2.37 13.55
N GLU A 386 -3.30 2.27 13.05
CA GLU A 386 -4.38 1.60 13.73
C GLU A 386 -4.51 0.17 13.22
N TYR A 387 -4.53 -0.77 14.14
CA TYR A 387 -4.73 -2.19 13.89
C TYR A 387 -6.16 -2.56 14.30
N PRO A 388 -7.10 -2.80 13.37
CA PRO A 388 -8.38 -3.38 13.70
C PRO A 388 -8.19 -4.74 14.36
N LEU A 389 -8.90 -4.99 15.43
CA LEU A 389 -8.88 -6.28 16.14
C LEU A 389 -10.14 -7.11 15.85
N TYR A 390 -11.00 -6.64 14.99
CA TYR A 390 -12.10 -7.41 14.41
C TYR A 390 -11.58 -8.32 13.29
N PRO A 391 -12.04 -9.56 13.11
CA PRO A 391 -13.17 -10.18 13.79
C PRO A 391 -12.83 -10.92 15.11
N GLU A 392 -11.60 -10.92 15.55
CA GLU A 392 -11.14 -11.60 16.76
C GLU A 392 -11.79 -11.02 18.01
N LEU A 393 -12.04 -9.70 18.01
CA LEU A 393 -12.78 -8.98 19.05
C LEU A 393 -14.01 -8.26 18.46
N ALA A 394 -14.74 -7.54 19.28
CA ALA A 394 -15.92 -6.80 18.86
C ALA A 394 -15.59 -5.71 17.82
N PRO A 395 -16.55 -5.37 16.91
CA PRO A 395 -16.40 -4.21 16.05
C PRO A 395 -16.15 -2.94 16.86
N GLY A 396 -15.29 -2.04 16.35
CA GLY A 396 -14.90 -0.84 17.07
C GLY A 396 -13.75 -1.04 18.05
N THR A 397 -13.21 -2.28 18.16
CA THR A 397 -12.00 -2.54 18.93
C THR A 397 -10.76 -2.42 18.04
N TRP A 398 -9.83 -1.56 18.41
CA TRP A 398 -8.61 -1.33 17.65
C TRP A 398 -7.45 -0.88 18.53
N LEU A 399 -6.26 -1.18 18.08
CA LEU A 399 -4.99 -0.79 18.69
C LEU A 399 -4.30 0.27 17.83
N TYR A 400 -3.81 1.36 18.46
CA TYR A 400 -2.94 2.35 17.81
C TYR A 400 -1.54 2.28 18.39
N SER A 401 -0.53 2.13 17.54
CA SER A 401 0.87 2.06 17.95
C SER A 401 1.82 2.41 16.80
N ALA A 402 3.03 2.88 17.13
CA ALA A 402 4.18 2.94 16.22
C ALA A 402 4.96 1.62 16.18
N ALA A 403 4.85 0.79 17.21
CA ALA A 403 5.39 -0.56 17.20
C ALA A 403 4.55 -1.46 16.30
N ALA A 404 5.20 -2.35 15.56
CA ALA A 404 4.48 -3.35 14.79
C ALA A 404 3.79 -4.35 15.72
N LEU A 405 2.51 -4.64 15.45
CA LEU A 405 1.80 -5.73 16.10
C LEU A 405 2.23 -7.04 15.45
N ALA A 406 3.25 -7.69 16.03
CA ALA A 406 3.80 -8.94 15.49
C ALA A 406 2.86 -10.13 15.70
N ARG A 407 2.13 -10.14 16.84
CA ARG A 407 1.18 -11.19 17.16
C ARG A 407 0.08 -10.66 18.07
N PHE A 408 -1.13 -11.13 17.83
CA PHE A 408 -2.28 -10.95 18.71
C PHE A 408 -2.93 -12.29 19.00
N GLU A 409 -3.13 -12.61 20.27
CA GLU A 409 -3.81 -13.81 20.74
C GLU A 409 -5.06 -13.37 21.51
N PRO A 410 -6.25 -13.48 20.89
CA PRO A 410 -7.50 -13.15 21.56
C PRO A 410 -7.89 -14.23 22.56
N GLY A 411 -8.55 -13.84 23.65
CA GLY A 411 -9.12 -14.74 24.62
C GLY A 411 -10.05 -14.03 25.59
N ALA A 412 -11.12 -14.69 26.03
CA ALA A 412 -12.15 -14.09 26.88
C ALA A 412 -11.66 -13.66 28.27
N SER A 413 -10.71 -14.40 28.84
CA SER A 413 -10.12 -14.10 30.17
C SER A 413 -8.72 -13.49 30.10
N GLN A 414 -8.06 -13.62 28.96
CA GLN A 414 -6.70 -13.13 28.75
C GLN A 414 -6.48 -12.83 27.28
N GLN A 415 -5.87 -11.67 26.99
CA GLN A 415 -5.42 -11.30 25.66
C GLN A 415 -3.92 -11.04 25.71
N ARG A 416 -3.20 -11.38 24.60
CA ARG A 416 -1.76 -11.19 24.48
C ARG A 416 -1.45 -10.41 23.22
N PHE A 417 -0.63 -9.38 23.37
CA PHE A 417 -0.14 -8.54 22.28
C PHE A 417 1.38 -8.62 22.26
N THR A 418 1.97 -8.99 21.14
CA THR A 418 3.42 -8.94 20.95
C THR A 418 3.74 -7.75 20.07
N PHE A 419 4.46 -6.79 20.63
CA PHE A 419 4.92 -5.59 19.92
C PHE A 419 6.36 -5.77 19.49
N SER A 420 6.65 -5.47 18.22
CA SER A 420 8.01 -5.44 17.69
C SER A 420 8.47 -3.98 17.53
N PHE A 421 9.55 -3.61 18.23
CA PHE A 421 10.12 -2.26 18.22
C PHE A 421 11.61 -2.31 18.56
N PRO A 422 12.43 -1.30 18.20
CA PRO A 422 13.85 -1.33 18.50
C PRO A 422 14.15 -1.35 20.00
N VAL A 423 15.12 -2.20 20.37
CA VAL A 423 15.55 -2.37 21.77
C VAL A 423 16.07 -1.06 22.35
N GLY A 424 15.63 -0.74 23.56
CA GLY A 424 15.98 0.49 24.27
C GLY A 424 15.14 1.70 23.88
N GLU A 425 14.28 1.59 22.86
CA GLU A 425 13.41 2.68 22.45
C GLU A 425 12.00 2.53 23.05
N THR A 426 11.30 3.66 23.14
CA THR A 426 9.99 3.75 23.80
C THR A 426 8.92 4.12 22.78
N HIS A 427 7.79 3.45 22.84
CA HIS A 427 6.59 3.84 22.13
C HIS A 427 5.39 3.98 23.07
N TYR A 428 4.37 4.71 22.60
CA TYR A 428 3.08 4.80 23.25
C TYR A 428 2.04 4.10 22.41
N PHE A 429 1.04 3.51 23.06
CA PHE A 429 -0.07 2.85 22.38
C PHE A 429 -1.40 3.13 23.10
N LEU A 430 -2.49 2.99 22.37
CA LEU A 430 -3.82 2.93 22.95
C LEU A 430 -4.59 1.72 22.39
N LEU A 431 -5.39 1.11 23.25
CA LEU A 431 -6.33 0.06 22.90
C LEU A 431 -7.75 0.56 23.20
N GLN A 432 -8.55 0.71 22.14
CA GLN A 432 -9.92 1.22 22.19
C GLN A 432 -10.92 0.08 22.15
N GLY A 433 -12.04 0.24 22.88
CA GLY A 433 -13.22 -0.63 22.79
C GLY A 433 -13.19 -1.86 23.68
N GLU A 434 -12.19 -1.99 24.57
CA GLU A 434 -12.09 -3.09 25.52
C GLU A 434 -12.50 -2.66 26.95
N PRO A 435 -13.07 -3.56 27.76
CA PRO A 435 -13.34 -3.28 29.16
C PRO A 435 -12.03 -3.10 29.96
N ALA A 436 -12.15 -2.56 31.18
CA ALA A 436 -10.99 -2.40 32.06
C ALA A 436 -10.39 -3.78 32.41
N PRO A 437 -9.11 -4.03 32.14
CA PRO A 437 -8.46 -5.25 32.59
C PRO A 437 -8.29 -5.26 34.11
N LYS A 438 -8.43 -6.41 34.73
CA LYS A 438 -8.15 -6.62 36.17
C LYS A 438 -6.66 -6.49 36.46
N SER A 439 -5.82 -6.93 35.53
CA SER A 439 -4.38 -6.77 35.62
C SER A 439 -3.72 -6.67 34.25
N VAL A 440 -2.64 -5.93 34.19
CA VAL A 440 -1.77 -5.81 33.01
C VAL A 440 -0.39 -6.34 33.39
N ILE A 441 0.13 -7.28 32.59
CA ILE A 441 1.48 -7.83 32.77
C ILE A 441 2.33 -7.32 31.61
N LEU A 442 3.45 -6.73 31.95
CA LEU A 442 4.49 -6.27 31.02
C LEU A 442 5.86 -6.67 31.57
N HIS A 443 6.75 -7.17 30.72
CA HIS A 443 8.05 -7.73 31.14
C HIS A 443 7.92 -8.79 32.25
N GLU A 444 6.89 -9.64 32.13
CA GLU A 444 6.55 -10.67 33.13
C GLU A 444 6.18 -10.13 34.55
N ILE A 445 5.99 -8.81 34.66
CA ILE A 445 5.69 -8.13 35.92
C ILE A 445 4.28 -7.56 35.87
N PRO A 446 3.43 -7.77 36.89
CA PRO A 446 2.12 -7.13 36.98
C PRO A 446 2.27 -5.63 37.30
N TRP A 447 1.71 -4.78 36.47
CA TRP A 447 1.72 -3.33 36.61
C TRP A 447 0.36 -2.81 37.06
N LYS A 448 0.38 -1.93 38.05
CA LYS A 448 -0.83 -1.21 38.47
C LYS A 448 -1.13 -0.05 37.54
N PRO A 449 -2.42 0.27 37.32
CA PRO A 449 -2.80 1.45 36.57
C PRO A 449 -2.35 2.73 37.28
N ASP A 450 -1.81 3.68 36.53
CA ASP A 450 -1.39 4.98 37.03
C ASP A 450 -1.74 6.08 36.01
N PRO A 451 -2.56 7.08 36.38
CA PRO A 451 -2.86 8.20 35.48
C PRO A 451 -1.63 8.99 35.02
N GLN A 452 -0.52 8.92 35.76
CA GLN A 452 0.75 9.57 35.45
C GLN A 452 1.73 8.65 34.74
N TYR A 453 1.29 7.51 34.20
CA TYR A 453 2.13 6.50 33.55
C TYR A 453 3.14 7.07 32.54
N SER A 454 2.82 8.18 31.89
CA SER A 454 3.70 8.83 30.91
C SER A 454 5.00 9.37 31.51
N GLN A 455 5.07 9.59 32.83
CA GLN A 455 6.25 10.08 33.55
C GLN A 455 7.25 8.95 33.88
N TYR A 456 6.81 7.68 33.81
CA TYR A 456 7.66 6.52 34.10
C TYR A 456 8.22 5.92 32.79
N THR A 457 9.13 4.98 32.94
CA THR A 457 9.70 4.24 31.79
C THR A 457 8.65 3.42 31.07
N ASP A 458 7.82 2.71 31.85
CA ASP A 458 6.72 1.87 31.40
C ASP A 458 5.49 2.16 32.25
N GLY A 459 4.31 1.85 31.76
CA GLY A 459 3.08 1.99 32.53
C GLY A 459 1.82 2.08 31.67
N TRP A 460 0.69 2.13 32.36
CA TRP A 460 -0.60 2.19 31.70
C TRP A 460 -1.66 2.90 32.56
N ALA A 461 -2.71 3.38 31.89
CA ALA A 461 -3.90 3.92 32.50
C ALA A 461 -5.13 3.46 31.72
N TYR A 462 -6.28 3.45 32.36
CA TYR A 462 -7.55 3.15 31.72
C TYR A 462 -8.54 4.28 31.92
N ASP A 463 -9.22 4.63 30.85
CA ASP A 463 -10.31 5.61 30.86
C ASP A 463 -11.64 4.90 30.65
N PRO A 464 -12.50 4.81 31.69
CA PRO A 464 -13.77 4.10 31.62
C PRO A 464 -14.82 4.82 30.72
N GLU A 465 -14.73 6.15 30.55
CA GLU A 465 -15.67 6.90 29.72
C GLU A 465 -15.48 6.58 28.23
N SER A 466 -14.24 6.53 27.77
CA SER A 466 -13.89 6.19 26.40
C SER A 466 -13.65 4.70 26.17
N GLN A 467 -13.67 3.87 27.21
CA GLN A 467 -13.28 2.45 27.16
C GLN A 467 -11.90 2.26 26.51
N THR A 468 -10.92 3.07 26.93
CA THR A 468 -9.60 3.09 26.31
C THR A 468 -8.50 2.80 27.33
N LEU A 469 -7.65 1.85 27.01
CA LEU A 469 -6.39 1.63 27.69
C LEU A 469 -5.29 2.42 26.98
N PHE A 470 -4.56 3.23 27.74
CA PHE A 470 -3.38 3.96 27.29
C PHE A 470 -2.14 3.33 27.90
N GLY A 471 -1.10 3.15 27.10
CA GLY A 471 0.13 2.53 27.59
C GLY A 471 1.38 3.13 27.00
N LYS A 472 2.49 2.83 27.68
CA LYS A 472 3.85 3.20 27.34
C LYS A 472 4.76 2.01 27.62
N ILE A 473 5.55 1.62 26.63
CA ILE A 473 6.47 0.50 26.72
C ILE A 473 7.85 0.93 26.25
N THR A 474 8.88 0.66 27.05
CA THR A 474 10.27 0.72 26.65
C THR A 474 10.76 -0.69 26.38
N HIS A 475 11.19 -0.95 25.15
CA HIS A 475 11.57 -2.29 24.73
C HIS A 475 12.90 -2.73 25.34
N ARG A 476 12.88 -3.83 26.08
CA ARG A 476 14.09 -4.51 26.62
C ARG A 476 14.62 -5.56 25.64
N GLN A 477 13.73 -6.05 24.81
CA GLN A 477 14.00 -6.97 23.69
C GLN A 477 13.25 -6.50 22.44
N ALA A 478 13.56 -7.08 21.27
CA ALA A 478 12.94 -6.67 20.02
C ALA A 478 11.42 -6.88 20.03
N ASP A 479 10.97 -8.01 20.58
CA ASP A 479 9.55 -8.36 20.72
C ASP A 479 9.16 -8.35 22.20
N GLU A 480 8.25 -7.46 22.60
CA GLU A 480 7.74 -7.36 23.95
C GLU A 480 6.29 -7.84 24.04
N GLU A 481 6.00 -8.62 25.08
CA GLU A 481 4.66 -9.15 25.33
C GLU A 481 3.93 -8.27 26.36
N LEU A 482 2.71 -7.87 25.98
CA LEU A 482 1.73 -7.25 26.87
C LEU A 482 0.59 -8.23 27.09
N VAL A 483 0.28 -8.58 28.34
CA VAL A 483 -0.82 -9.48 28.70
C VAL A 483 -1.89 -8.72 29.46
N LEU A 484 -3.12 -8.77 28.98
CA LEU A 484 -4.29 -8.20 29.64
C LEU A 484 -5.12 -9.35 30.21
N ASN A 485 -5.43 -9.30 31.51
CA ASN A 485 -6.32 -10.27 32.17
C ASN A 485 -7.65 -9.59 32.51
N TYR A 486 -8.75 -10.21 32.19
CA TYR A 486 -10.11 -9.72 32.39
C TYR A 486 -10.91 -10.50 33.45
#